data_746818af2e9ffa5cbf21b3a4d91c4302
#
_entry.id   746818af2e9ffa5cbf21b3a4d91c4302
#
_cell.length_a   1.000
_cell.length_b   1.000
_cell.length_c   1.000
_cell.angle_alpha   90.00
_cell.angle_beta   90.00
_cell.angle_gamma   90.00
#
_symmetry.space_group_name_H-M   'P 1'
#
loop_
_entity.id
_entity.type
_entity.pdbx_description
1 polymer ?
#
loop_
_entity_poly.entity_id
_entity_poly.type
_entity_poly.pdbx_seq_one_letter_code
_entity_poly.pdbx_strand_id
1 'polypeptide(L)'
;GSGENQLFGTQAIDKRHFTAFAQEHSTAADASLADAEKVKMMNAMRYIGATGTATSRHWRIRHGTKDRDTSLAVPTILAATLQNKGYAVDFALPWDRPHSGDYDLDALFAWMERVSLAE
;
A
#
# COMPACT_ATOMS: atom_id res chain seq x y z
N GLY A 1 17.08 3.92 -7.82
CA GLY A 1 16.06 3.70 -6.81
C GLY A 1 14.68 3.95 -7.39
N SER A 2 13.64 3.32 -6.87
CA SER A 2 12.27 3.56 -7.26
C SER A 2 11.74 4.89 -6.68
N GLY A 3 10.68 5.45 -7.27
CA GLY A 3 10.03 6.66 -6.79
C GLY A 3 9.55 6.53 -5.34
N GLU A 4 9.13 5.34 -4.92
CA GLU A 4 8.68 5.04 -3.57
C GLU A 4 9.77 5.27 -2.52
N ASN A 5 11.03 4.98 -2.87
CA ASN A 5 12.17 5.21 -1.98
C ASN A 5 12.51 6.69 -1.81
N GLN A 6 12.00 7.56 -2.67
CA GLN A 6 12.25 9.00 -2.63
C GLN A 6 11.11 9.79 -1.99
N LEU A 7 9.97 9.14 -1.73
CA LEU A 7 8.73 9.77 -1.26
C LEU A 7 8.92 10.64 0.00
N PHE A 8 9.77 10.21 0.92
CA PHE A 8 10.02 10.90 2.18
C PHE A 8 11.34 11.67 2.21
N GLY A 9 11.95 11.91 1.05
CA GLY A 9 13.18 12.70 0.94
C GLY A 9 12.99 14.18 1.28
N THR A 10 14.10 14.89 1.30
CA THR A 10 14.17 16.34 1.43
C THR A 10 15.13 16.88 0.38
N GLN A 11 15.30 18.21 0.28
CA GLN A 11 16.31 18.80 -0.60
C GLN A 11 17.76 18.38 -0.23
N ALA A 12 18.02 18.13 1.05
CA ALA A 12 19.34 17.74 1.55
C ALA A 12 19.50 16.20 1.66
N ILE A 13 18.39 15.46 1.94
CA ILE A 13 18.38 14.01 2.12
C ILE A 13 17.32 13.43 1.20
N ASP A 14 17.78 12.82 0.13
CA ASP A 14 16.95 12.31 -0.96
C ASP A 14 16.06 11.13 -0.54
N LYS A 15 16.58 10.21 0.30
CA LYS A 15 15.92 8.94 0.61
C LYS A 15 15.86 8.72 2.12
N ARG A 16 14.71 8.98 2.71
CA ARG A 16 14.49 8.67 4.13
C ARG A 16 13.68 7.41 4.29
N HIS A 17 14.02 6.62 5.29
CA HIS A 17 13.27 5.43 5.65
C HIS A 17 12.00 5.78 6.40
N PHE A 18 10.93 5.03 6.18
CA PHE A 18 9.64 5.23 6.87
C PHE A 18 9.37 4.15 7.93
N THR A 19 10.29 3.19 8.11
CA THR A 19 10.22 2.20 9.18
C THR A 19 11.57 2.11 9.90
N ALA A 20 11.55 1.81 11.20
CA ALA A 20 12.75 1.56 11.98
C ALA A 20 13.54 0.37 11.42
N PHE A 21 12.85 -0.68 10.99
CA PHE A 21 13.46 -1.84 10.36
C PHE A 21 14.29 -1.47 9.11
N ALA A 22 13.71 -0.65 8.23
CA ALA A 22 14.44 -0.23 7.02
C ALA A 22 15.65 0.66 7.35
N GLN A 23 15.56 1.50 8.39
CA GLN A 23 16.70 2.29 8.87
C GLN A 23 17.82 1.41 9.44
N GLU A 24 17.46 0.46 10.30
CA GLU A 24 18.40 -0.45 10.96
C GLU A 24 19.17 -1.33 9.95
N HIS A 25 18.49 -1.75 8.87
CA HIS A 25 19.08 -2.62 7.84
C HIS A 25 19.57 -1.85 6.61
N SER A 26 19.68 -0.52 6.70
CA SER A 26 20.18 0.31 5.60
C SER A 26 21.70 0.17 5.46
N THR A 27 22.15 0.14 4.21
CA THR A 27 23.58 0.23 3.88
C THR A 27 24.05 1.68 3.67
N ALA A 28 23.17 2.67 3.79
CA ALA A 28 23.54 4.07 3.69
C ALA A 28 24.18 4.56 4.99
N ALA A 29 25.26 5.33 4.86
CA ALA A 29 26.02 5.82 6.00
C ALA A 29 25.24 6.80 6.89
N ASP A 30 24.27 7.50 6.30
CA ASP A 30 23.44 8.53 6.94
C ASP A 30 21.95 8.15 6.97
N ALA A 31 21.68 6.85 7.13
CA ALA A 31 20.31 6.34 7.21
C ALA A 31 19.52 7.05 8.31
N SER A 32 18.39 7.63 7.93
CA SER A 32 17.53 8.39 8.85
C SER A 32 16.06 8.08 8.62
N LEU A 33 15.24 8.26 9.66
CA LEU A 33 13.80 8.17 9.55
C LEU A 33 13.21 9.45 8.93
N ALA A 34 12.16 9.26 8.17
CA ALA A 34 11.31 10.35 7.72
C ALA A 34 10.56 10.99 8.90
N ASP A 35 10.12 12.22 8.72
CA ASP A 35 9.28 12.91 9.68
C ASP A 35 8.01 12.13 10.00
N ALA A 36 7.73 11.90 11.28
CA ALA A 36 6.66 11.03 11.74
C ALA A 36 5.26 11.52 11.31
N GLU A 37 5.03 12.84 11.26
CA GLU A 37 3.75 13.40 10.81
C GLU A 37 3.57 13.22 9.30
N LYS A 38 4.64 13.32 8.52
CA LYS A 38 4.61 13.03 7.07
C LYS A 38 4.31 11.55 6.82
N VAL A 39 4.98 10.65 7.54
CA VAL A 39 4.71 9.20 7.45
C VAL A 39 3.26 8.89 7.80
N LYS A 40 2.74 9.50 8.87
CA LYS A 40 1.34 9.35 9.27
C LYS A 40 0.38 9.87 8.21
N MET A 41 0.63 11.07 7.68
CA MET A 41 -0.21 11.71 6.67
C MET A 41 -0.25 10.90 5.36
N MET A 42 0.88 10.32 4.95
CA MET A 42 1.00 9.52 3.73
C MET A 42 0.51 8.08 3.89
N ASN A 43 0.28 7.62 5.10
CA ASN A 43 -0.16 6.25 5.35
C ASN A 43 -1.69 6.18 5.45
N ALA A 44 -2.34 5.86 4.33
CA ALA A 44 -3.79 5.73 4.25
C ALA A 44 -4.39 4.73 5.26
N MET A 45 -3.64 3.72 5.69
CA MET A 45 -4.12 2.74 6.68
C MET A 45 -4.47 3.37 8.03
N ARG A 46 -3.87 4.51 8.37
CA ARG A 46 -4.18 5.27 9.59
C ARG A 46 -5.58 5.86 9.61
N TYR A 47 -6.17 6.05 8.44
CA TYR A 47 -7.46 6.71 8.26
C TYR A 47 -8.62 5.75 8.02
N ILE A 48 -8.36 4.46 7.83
CA ILE A 48 -9.39 3.44 7.61
C ILE A 48 -10.29 3.35 8.85
N GLY A 49 -11.56 3.75 8.69
CA GLY A 49 -12.55 3.75 9.76
C GLY A 49 -12.23 4.69 10.94
N ALA A 50 -11.39 5.70 10.74
CA ALA A 50 -11.13 6.72 11.74
C ALA A 50 -12.31 7.72 11.81
N THR A 51 -12.53 8.32 12.97
CA THR A 51 -13.57 9.33 13.14
C THR A 51 -13.38 10.50 12.16
N GLY A 52 -14.43 10.86 11.46
CA GLY A 52 -14.41 11.95 10.47
C GLY A 52 -13.86 11.58 9.11
N THR A 53 -13.57 10.30 8.86
CA THR A 53 -13.15 9.80 7.55
C THR A 53 -14.25 8.99 6.87
N ALA A 54 -14.32 9.06 5.54
CA ALA A 54 -15.11 8.15 4.72
C ALA A 54 -14.20 7.06 4.17
N THR A 55 -14.60 5.80 4.37
CA THR A 55 -13.87 4.63 3.85
C THR A 55 -14.79 3.86 2.92
N SER A 56 -14.33 3.54 1.71
CA SER A 56 -15.09 2.73 0.76
C SER A 56 -15.45 1.37 1.38
N ARG A 57 -16.63 0.87 1.09
CA ARG A 57 -17.11 -0.43 1.59
C ARG A 57 -16.46 -1.61 0.90
N HIS A 58 -16.10 -1.45 -0.37
CA HIS A 58 -15.58 -2.50 -1.24
C HIS A 58 -14.14 -2.19 -1.67
N TRP A 59 -13.28 -3.18 -1.53
CA TRP A 59 -11.85 -3.08 -1.83
C TRP A 59 -11.42 -4.25 -2.68
N ARG A 60 -10.70 -3.97 -3.75
CA ARG A 60 -10.04 -4.97 -4.57
C ARG A 60 -8.55 -4.70 -4.56
N ILE A 61 -7.78 -5.65 -4.04
CA ILE A 61 -6.33 -5.52 -3.85
C ILE A 61 -5.65 -6.65 -4.60
N ARG A 62 -4.67 -6.30 -5.43
CA ARG A 62 -3.83 -7.23 -6.19
C ARG A 62 -2.37 -6.88 -5.97
N HIS A 63 -1.54 -7.91 -5.83
CA HIS A 63 -0.09 -7.74 -5.70
C HIS A 63 0.60 -8.93 -6.36
N GLY A 64 1.39 -8.67 -7.38
CA GLY A 64 2.08 -9.71 -8.12
C GLY A 64 3.14 -10.41 -7.28
N THR A 65 3.26 -11.73 -7.38
CA THR A 65 4.22 -12.50 -6.57
C THR A 65 5.69 -12.25 -6.95
N LYS A 66 5.95 -11.61 -8.09
CA LYS A 66 7.27 -11.14 -8.55
C LYS A 66 7.50 -9.64 -8.35
N ASP A 67 6.57 -8.95 -7.70
CA ASP A 67 6.75 -7.54 -7.38
C ASP A 67 7.99 -7.35 -6.50
N ARG A 68 8.92 -6.49 -6.94
CA ARG A 68 10.16 -6.17 -6.25
C ARG A 68 10.21 -4.72 -5.76
N ASP A 69 9.22 -3.93 -6.13
CA ASP A 69 9.17 -2.50 -5.82
C ASP A 69 8.39 -2.23 -4.53
N THR A 70 7.32 -3.00 -4.30
CA THR A 70 6.51 -2.89 -3.09
C THR A 70 6.59 -4.18 -2.27
N SER A 71 6.87 -4.05 -0.98
CA SER A 71 6.89 -5.20 -0.07
C SER A 71 5.52 -5.87 0.01
N LEU A 72 5.48 -7.21 -0.07
CA LEU A 72 4.26 -8.02 0.13
C LEU A 72 3.56 -7.72 1.47
N ALA A 73 4.29 -7.26 2.48
CA ALA A 73 3.73 -6.88 3.76
C ALA A 73 2.70 -5.74 3.64
N VAL A 74 2.91 -4.79 2.73
CA VAL A 74 2.02 -3.62 2.56
C VAL A 74 0.60 -4.03 2.17
N PRO A 75 0.36 -4.71 1.03
CA PRO A 75 -1.00 -5.11 0.64
C PRO A 75 -1.61 -6.15 1.59
N THR A 76 -0.80 -7.00 2.20
CA THR A 76 -1.29 -7.99 3.16
C THR A 76 -1.80 -7.32 4.44
N ILE A 77 -1.05 -6.37 5.00
CA ILE A 77 -1.47 -5.60 6.18
C ILE A 77 -2.71 -4.75 5.85
N LEU A 78 -2.74 -4.12 4.68
CA LEU A 78 -3.91 -3.36 4.23
C LEU A 78 -5.16 -4.24 4.16
N ALA A 79 -5.07 -5.39 3.49
CA ALA A 79 -6.19 -6.33 3.36
C ALA A 79 -6.68 -6.81 4.74
N ALA A 80 -5.76 -7.22 5.62
CA ALA A 80 -6.10 -7.66 6.97
C ALA A 80 -6.72 -6.54 7.81
N THR A 81 -6.22 -5.31 7.69
CA THR A 81 -6.77 -4.15 8.41
C THR A 81 -8.21 -3.86 7.98
N LEU A 82 -8.46 -3.86 6.69
CA LEU A 82 -9.80 -3.66 6.13
C LEU A 82 -10.77 -4.77 6.56
N GLN A 83 -10.37 -6.03 6.44
CA GLN A 83 -11.18 -7.18 6.85
C GLN A 83 -11.53 -7.15 8.33
N ASN A 84 -10.56 -6.87 9.19
CA ASN A 84 -10.77 -6.78 10.64
C ASN A 84 -11.71 -5.63 11.04
N LYS A 85 -11.85 -4.62 10.18
CA LYS A 85 -12.80 -3.51 10.36
C LYS A 85 -14.15 -3.74 9.66
N GLY A 86 -14.37 -4.92 9.07
CA GLY A 86 -15.65 -5.31 8.47
C GLY A 86 -15.88 -4.84 7.04
N TYR A 87 -14.85 -4.36 6.35
CA TYR A 87 -14.96 -4.00 4.93
C TYR A 87 -14.89 -5.23 4.03
N ALA A 88 -15.56 -5.16 2.87
CA ALA A 88 -15.53 -6.23 1.87
C ALA A 88 -14.22 -6.15 1.07
N VAL A 89 -13.40 -7.19 1.19
CA VAL A 89 -12.06 -7.21 0.57
C VAL A 89 -11.90 -8.41 -0.34
N ASP A 90 -11.63 -8.15 -1.61
CA ASP A 90 -11.18 -9.11 -2.62
C ASP A 90 -9.67 -8.99 -2.77
N PHE A 91 -8.92 -9.81 -2.04
CA PHE A 91 -7.47 -9.83 -2.04
C PHE A 91 -6.92 -11.05 -2.76
N ALA A 92 -5.99 -10.84 -3.70
CA ALA A 92 -5.29 -11.93 -4.37
C ALA A 92 -3.83 -11.57 -4.69
N LEU A 93 -3.01 -12.61 -4.77
CA LEU A 93 -1.60 -12.57 -5.15
C LEU A 93 -1.42 -13.30 -6.49
N PRO A 94 -1.65 -12.64 -7.64
CA PRO A 94 -1.48 -13.25 -8.94
C PRO A 94 -0.07 -13.81 -9.11
N TRP A 95 -0.01 -15.11 -9.42
CA TRP A 95 1.24 -15.83 -9.52
C TRP A 95 2.07 -15.35 -10.71
N ASP A 96 3.39 -15.23 -10.50
CA ASP A 96 4.37 -14.91 -11.54
C ASP A 96 4.16 -13.51 -12.20
N ARG A 97 3.46 -12.60 -11.54
CA ARG A 97 3.23 -11.23 -12.03
C ARG A 97 4.18 -10.23 -11.40
N PRO A 98 4.74 -9.30 -12.21
CA PRO A 98 5.58 -8.22 -11.70
C PRO A 98 4.75 -7.08 -11.08
N HIS A 99 5.42 -5.99 -10.74
CA HIS A 99 4.78 -4.72 -10.37
C HIS A 99 3.99 -4.16 -11.56
N SER A 100 2.68 -4.37 -11.53
CA SER A 100 1.74 -3.91 -12.57
C SER A 100 0.31 -4.17 -12.11
N GLY A 101 -0.65 -3.36 -12.57
CA GLY A 101 -2.08 -3.52 -12.27
C GLY A 101 -2.92 -4.01 -13.45
N ASP A 102 -2.35 -4.21 -14.64
CA ASP A 102 -3.12 -4.32 -15.88
C ASP A 102 -3.31 -5.77 -16.39
N TYR A 103 -3.04 -6.77 -15.56
CA TYR A 103 -3.05 -8.17 -15.97
C TYR A 103 -4.40 -8.89 -15.77
N ASP A 104 -5.42 -8.24 -15.24
CA ASP A 104 -6.74 -8.83 -15.00
C ASP A 104 -7.90 -7.83 -15.16
N LEU A 105 -7.86 -6.99 -16.18
CA LEU A 105 -8.83 -5.92 -16.44
C LEU A 105 -10.27 -6.44 -16.55
N ASP A 106 -10.50 -7.55 -17.23
CA ASP A 106 -11.85 -8.14 -17.36
C ASP A 106 -12.43 -8.50 -15.99
N ALA A 107 -11.62 -9.09 -15.12
CA ALA A 107 -12.02 -9.41 -13.75
C ALA A 107 -12.24 -8.16 -12.89
N LEU A 108 -11.45 -7.10 -13.13
CA LEU A 108 -11.63 -5.80 -12.48
C LEU A 108 -12.97 -5.17 -12.88
N PHE A 109 -13.28 -5.11 -14.16
CA PHE A 109 -14.53 -4.51 -14.63
C PHE A 109 -15.77 -5.30 -14.17
N ALA A 110 -15.69 -6.63 -14.20
CA ALA A 110 -16.77 -7.47 -13.65
C ALA A 110 -16.94 -7.28 -12.13
N TRP A 111 -15.87 -7.05 -11.39
CA TRP A 111 -15.95 -6.71 -9.98
C TRP A 111 -16.58 -5.33 -9.76
N MET A 112 -16.20 -4.31 -10.53
CA MET A 112 -16.76 -2.96 -10.46
C MET A 112 -18.26 -2.96 -10.74
N GLU A 113 -18.70 -3.67 -11.78
CA GLU A 113 -20.14 -3.81 -12.09
C GLU A 113 -20.90 -4.44 -10.93
N ARG A 114 -20.39 -5.53 -10.39
CA ARG A 114 -21.05 -6.26 -9.28
C ARG A 114 -21.18 -5.39 -8.02
N VAL A 115 -20.18 -4.61 -7.66
CA VAL A 115 -20.23 -3.78 -6.44
C VAL A 115 -21.09 -2.54 -6.64
N SER A 116 -21.15 -1.97 -7.85
CA SER A 116 -22.00 -0.81 -8.14
C SER A 116 -23.50 -1.15 -8.17
N LEU A 117 -23.85 -2.43 -8.39
CA LEU A 117 -25.25 -2.89 -8.33
C LEU A 117 -25.67 -3.30 -6.91
N ALA A 118 -24.74 -3.37 -5.98
CA ALA A 118 -24.98 -3.80 -4.58
C ALA A 118 -25.24 -2.61 -3.63
N GLU A 119 -25.13 -1.38 -4.10
CA GLU A 119 -25.46 -0.14 -3.38
C GLU A 119 -26.90 0.30 -3.68
#